data_764e29f25ebc77823fca4a3785f44736
#
_entry.id   764e29f25ebc77823fca4a3785f44736
#
_cell.length_a   1.000
_cell.length_b   1.000
_cell.length_c   1.000
_cell.angle_alpha   90.00
_cell.angle_beta   90.00
_cell.angle_gamma   90.00
#
_symmetry.space_group_name_H-M   'P 1'
#
loop_
_entity.id
_entity.type
_entity.pdbx_description
1 polymer ?
#
loop_
_entity_poly.entity_id
_entity_poly.type
_entity_poly.pdbx_seq_one_letter_code
_entity_poly.pdbx_strand_id
1 'polypeptide(L)'
;MILPTCKITLKETFLTSPEELYRVFTTQELVQAFTHAPAALEADRGGKFHMVDGNVTGEFTDLVPEKHIAMKWRFKSWPEGHFATITLTFIDKNGETELCMEGRGIPAPEEERTRQGWQRYYFEGIKQTFGYGARLF
;
A
#
# COMPACT_ATOMS: atom_id res chain seq x y z
N MET A 1 19.93 -4.75 -20.98
CA MET A 1 18.56 -5.11 -21.38
C MET A 1 17.57 -4.34 -20.53
N ILE A 2 16.57 -3.74 -21.15
CA ILE A 2 15.55 -2.97 -20.44
C ILE A 2 14.43 -3.92 -20.03
N LEU A 3 14.10 -3.93 -18.74
CA LEU A 3 12.98 -4.72 -18.23
C LEU A 3 11.67 -4.04 -18.63
N PRO A 4 10.75 -4.73 -19.32
CA PRO A 4 9.44 -4.16 -19.62
C PRO A 4 8.68 -3.88 -18.33
N THR A 5 8.06 -2.71 -18.25
CA THR A 5 7.28 -2.33 -17.07
C THR A 5 5.89 -1.88 -17.50
N CYS A 6 4.98 -1.83 -16.51
CA CYS A 6 3.62 -1.38 -16.72
C CYS A 6 3.16 -0.49 -15.57
N LYS A 7 1.97 0.10 -15.76
CA LYS A 7 1.32 0.94 -14.77
C LYS A 7 0.06 0.24 -14.27
N ILE A 8 -0.17 0.32 -12.97
CA ILE A 8 -1.40 -0.19 -12.35
C ILE A 8 -2.08 0.98 -11.63
N THR A 9 -3.40 1.07 -11.77
CA THR A 9 -4.20 2.05 -11.06
C THR A 9 -5.36 1.31 -10.39
N LEU A 10 -5.52 1.51 -9.08
CA LEU A 10 -6.59 0.90 -8.30
C LEU A 10 -7.28 1.97 -7.47
N LYS A 11 -8.57 1.81 -7.25
CA LYS A 11 -9.34 2.68 -6.36
C LYS A 11 -10.16 1.82 -5.43
N GLU A 12 -10.28 2.24 -4.18
CA GLU A 12 -11.07 1.53 -3.19
C GLU A 12 -11.65 2.52 -2.18
N THR A 13 -12.85 2.24 -1.69
CA THR A 13 -13.49 3.07 -0.66
C THR A 13 -13.40 2.36 0.68
N PHE A 14 -13.01 3.12 1.70
CA PHE A 14 -12.91 2.61 3.08
C PHE A 14 -13.82 3.44 3.98
N LEU A 15 -14.56 2.77 4.84
CA LEU A 15 -15.52 3.41 5.75
C LEU A 15 -14.81 3.95 6.99
N THR A 16 -13.90 4.88 6.78
CA THR A 16 -13.13 5.54 7.82
C THR A 16 -12.61 6.89 7.29
N SER A 17 -12.06 7.71 8.19
CA SER A 17 -11.49 9.00 7.80
C SER A 17 -10.13 8.85 7.12
N PRO A 18 -9.71 9.85 6.32
CA PRO A 18 -8.36 9.85 5.75
C PRO A 18 -7.27 9.78 6.81
N GLU A 19 -7.48 10.42 7.96
CA GLU A 19 -6.54 10.40 9.08
C GLU A 19 -6.32 8.97 9.58
N GLU A 20 -7.41 8.23 9.84
CA GLU A 20 -7.30 6.87 10.33
C GLU A 20 -6.71 5.93 9.28
N LEU A 21 -7.11 6.07 8.01
CA LEU A 21 -6.58 5.22 6.96
C LEU A 21 -5.09 5.48 6.74
N TYR A 22 -4.67 6.74 6.76
CA TYR A 22 -3.26 7.10 6.68
C TYR A 22 -2.47 6.43 7.80
N ARG A 23 -3.02 6.45 9.02
CA ARG A 23 -2.39 5.84 10.18
C ARG A 23 -2.20 4.33 10.00
N VAL A 24 -3.14 3.65 9.35
CA VAL A 24 -3.05 2.22 9.09
C VAL A 24 -1.81 1.89 8.26
N PHE A 25 -1.47 2.74 7.29
CA PHE A 25 -0.32 2.51 6.42
C PHE A 25 1.02 2.92 7.05
N THR A 26 0.99 3.74 8.09
CA THR A 26 2.22 4.33 8.65
C THR A 26 2.54 3.87 10.07
N THR A 27 1.75 2.97 10.64
CA THR A 27 1.96 2.45 11.99
C THR A 27 2.29 0.97 11.92
N GLN A 28 3.45 0.60 12.44
CA GLN A 28 3.95 -0.78 12.36
C GLN A 28 2.95 -1.80 12.90
N GLU A 29 2.39 -1.55 14.08
CA GLU A 29 1.46 -2.48 14.72
C GLU A 29 0.20 -2.68 13.88
N LEU A 30 -0.26 -1.62 13.19
CA LEU A 30 -1.45 -1.72 12.36
C LEU A 30 -1.14 -2.46 11.05
N VAL A 31 0.04 -2.26 10.47
CA VAL A 31 0.47 -3.02 9.30
C VAL A 31 0.57 -4.51 9.63
N GLN A 32 1.15 -4.84 10.77
CA GLN A 32 1.22 -6.24 11.23
C GLN A 32 -0.18 -6.82 11.42
N ALA A 33 -1.10 -6.01 11.92
CA ALA A 33 -2.47 -6.46 12.16
C ALA A 33 -3.17 -6.86 10.87
N PHE A 34 -3.13 -6.02 9.83
CA PHE A 34 -3.88 -6.33 8.61
C PHE A 34 -3.16 -7.30 7.68
N THR A 35 -1.83 -7.40 7.76
CA THR A 35 -1.09 -8.36 6.94
C THR A 35 -0.94 -9.72 7.62
N HIS A 36 -1.21 -9.80 8.93
CA HIS A 36 -1.04 -11.00 9.73
C HIS A 36 0.39 -11.54 9.66
N ALA A 37 1.37 -10.65 9.59
CA ALA A 37 2.77 -11.02 9.44
C ALA A 37 3.69 -9.96 10.06
N PRO A 38 4.93 -10.33 10.41
CA PRO A 38 5.89 -9.35 10.93
C PRO A 38 6.14 -8.22 9.92
N ALA A 39 6.28 -7.01 10.44
CA ALA A 39 6.60 -5.83 9.65
C ALA A 39 7.48 -4.90 10.48
N ALA A 40 8.29 -4.12 9.79
CA ALA A 40 9.03 -3.01 10.40
C ALA A 40 8.96 -1.84 9.44
N LEU A 41 8.71 -0.65 9.96
CA LEU A 41 8.69 0.52 9.10
C LEU A 41 9.11 1.77 9.87
N GLU A 42 9.81 2.65 9.17
CA GLU A 42 10.18 3.96 9.64
C GLU A 42 9.37 4.96 8.82
N ALA A 43 8.30 5.48 9.41
CA ALA A 43 7.34 6.33 8.69
C ALA A 43 7.84 7.77 8.59
N ASP A 44 8.99 7.95 7.96
CA ASP A 44 9.62 9.23 7.68
C ASP A 44 10.10 9.23 6.24
N ARG A 45 10.25 10.41 5.66
CA ARG A 45 10.82 10.52 4.33
C ARG A 45 12.23 9.89 4.33
N GLY A 46 12.46 8.95 3.44
CA GLY A 46 13.70 8.17 3.40
C GLY A 46 13.71 6.98 4.32
N GLY A 47 12.65 6.78 5.11
CA GLY A 47 12.54 5.62 6.00
C GLY A 47 12.24 4.36 5.22
N LYS A 48 12.85 3.26 5.65
CA LYS A 48 12.68 1.97 4.98
C LYS A 48 11.59 1.15 5.66
N PHE A 49 11.01 0.24 4.89
CA PHE A 49 10.02 -0.68 5.44
C PHE A 49 10.18 -2.08 4.86
N HIS A 50 9.76 -3.06 5.63
CA HIS A 50 9.49 -4.40 5.12
C HIS A 50 8.22 -4.90 5.78
N MET A 51 7.45 -5.70 5.06
CA MET A 51 6.20 -6.25 5.57
C MET A 51 5.93 -7.59 4.91
N VAL A 52 4.89 -8.29 5.36
CA VAL A 52 4.55 -9.63 4.90
C VAL A 52 5.78 -10.54 5.04
N ASP A 53 6.39 -10.47 6.24
CA ASP A 53 7.57 -11.26 6.61
C ASP A 53 8.72 -11.12 5.59
N GLY A 54 8.95 -9.88 5.12
CA GLY A 54 10.04 -9.59 4.19
C GLY A 54 9.71 -9.81 2.72
N ASN A 55 8.49 -10.26 2.41
CA ASN A 55 8.07 -10.44 1.02
C ASN A 55 7.87 -9.11 0.29
N VAL A 56 7.62 -8.04 1.04
CA VAL A 56 7.50 -6.68 0.51
C VAL A 56 8.52 -5.80 1.19
N THR A 57 9.28 -5.05 0.41
CA THR A 57 10.26 -4.10 0.95
C THR A 57 10.18 -2.80 0.17
N GLY A 58 10.66 -1.74 0.78
CA GLY A 58 10.70 -0.45 0.11
C GLY A 58 11.19 0.68 0.99
N GLU A 59 10.87 1.89 0.53
CA GLU A 59 11.31 3.11 1.18
C GLU A 59 10.26 4.19 0.95
N PHE A 60 9.91 4.92 2.00
CA PHE A 60 9.01 6.07 1.86
C PHE A 60 9.77 7.22 1.21
N THR A 61 9.25 7.73 0.10
CA THR A 61 9.87 8.86 -0.59
C THR A 61 9.16 10.17 -0.29
N ASP A 62 7.87 10.11 0.07
CA ASP A 62 7.13 11.29 0.51
C ASP A 62 5.96 10.88 1.39
N LEU A 63 5.70 11.65 2.43
CA LEU A 63 4.62 11.41 3.39
C LEU A 63 3.96 12.74 3.69
N VAL A 64 2.71 12.90 3.25
CA VAL A 64 1.90 14.06 3.59
C VAL A 64 0.68 13.55 4.35
N PRO A 65 0.63 13.74 5.68
CA PRO A 65 -0.44 13.18 6.51
C PRO A 65 -1.82 13.45 5.94
N GLU A 66 -2.65 12.42 5.90
CA GLU A 66 -4.04 12.45 5.42
C GLU A 66 -4.20 12.76 3.94
N LYS A 67 -3.11 13.01 3.21
CA LYS A 67 -3.16 13.42 1.80
C LYS A 67 -2.55 12.38 0.88
N HIS A 68 -1.26 12.06 1.05
CA HIS A 68 -0.67 11.05 0.19
C HIS A 68 0.58 10.39 0.81
N ILE A 69 0.89 9.22 0.29
CA ILE A 69 2.11 8.49 0.57
C ILE A 69 2.72 8.13 -0.79
N ALA A 70 4.00 8.41 -0.95
CA ALA A 70 4.75 7.93 -2.11
C ALA A 70 5.90 7.06 -1.63
N MET A 71 6.17 5.98 -2.33
CA MET A 71 7.18 5.02 -1.90
C MET A 71 7.78 4.26 -3.07
N LYS A 72 8.99 3.76 -2.86
CA LYS A 72 9.57 2.71 -3.68
C LYS A 72 9.12 1.40 -3.07
N TRP A 73 8.71 0.45 -3.91
CA TRP A 73 8.05 -0.76 -3.43
C TRP A 73 8.39 -1.94 -4.33
N ARG A 74 8.59 -3.11 -3.74
CA ARG A 74 8.82 -4.32 -4.52
C ARG A 74 8.39 -5.57 -3.78
N PHE A 75 8.03 -6.62 -4.54
CA PHE A 75 8.00 -7.97 -4.01
C PHE A 75 9.42 -8.55 -4.05
N LYS A 76 9.70 -9.46 -3.11
CA LYS A 76 10.97 -10.16 -3.04
C LYS A 76 11.29 -10.91 -4.33
N SER A 77 10.26 -11.41 -5.02
CA SER A 77 10.42 -12.19 -6.26
C SER A 77 10.82 -11.36 -7.48
N TRP A 78 10.74 -10.03 -7.41
CA TRP A 78 11.12 -9.17 -8.53
C TRP A 78 12.63 -9.20 -8.76
N PRO A 79 13.09 -8.81 -9.96
CA PRO A 79 14.54 -8.69 -10.20
C PRO A 79 15.21 -7.83 -9.15
N GLU A 80 16.41 -8.25 -8.72
CA GLU A 80 17.13 -7.57 -7.65
C GLU A 80 17.33 -6.09 -7.97
N GLY A 81 17.08 -5.23 -6.97
CA GLY A 81 17.25 -3.79 -7.11
C GLY A 81 16.15 -3.09 -7.90
N HIS A 82 15.16 -3.81 -8.41
CA HIS A 82 14.08 -3.18 -9.16
C HIS A 82 12.93 -2.81 -8.22
N PHE A 83 12.58 -1.52 -8.18
CA PHE A 83 11.48 -1.00 -7.39
C PHE A 83 10.48 -0.28 -8.29
N ALA A 84 9.20 -0.44 -7.99
CA ALA A 84 8.16 0.39 -8.57
C ALA A 84 7.99 1.65 -7.72
N THR A 85 7.39 2.67 -8.29
CA THR A 85 6.95 3.85 -7.55
C THR A 85 5.46 3.69 -7.30
N ILE A 86 5.08 3.64 -6.03
CA ILE A 86 3.67 3.54 -5.63
C ILE A 86 3.26 4.85 -4.98
N THR A 87 2.15 5.41 -5.43
CA THR A 87 1.57 6.61 -4.84
C THR A 87 0.17 6.29 -4.35
N LEU A 88 -0.10 6.61 -3.09
CA LEU A 88 -1.42 6.48 -2.49
C LEU A 88 -1.97 7.88 -2.25
N THR A 89 -3.16 8.16 -2.74
CA THR A 89 -3.84 9.44 -2.53
C THR A 89 -5.13 9.19 -1.75
N PHE A 90 -5.30 9.93 -0.67
CA PHE A 90 -6.44 9.78 0.24
C PHE A 90 -7.42 10.92 -0.03
N ILE A 91 -8.64 10.60 -0.43
CA ILE A 91 -9.66 11.59 -0.77
C ILE A 91 -10.81 11.47 0.22
N ASP A 92 -11.07 12.56 0.96
CA ASP A 92 -12.16 12.61 1.93
C ASP A 92 -13.51 12.68 1.19
N LYS A 93 -14.40 11.74 1.52
CA LYS A 93 -15.73 11.63 0.93
C LYS A 93 -16.82 11.70 1.99
N ASN A 94 -16.68 12.59 2.98
CA ASN A 94 -17.70 12.78 4.02
C ASN A 94 -18.02 11.49 4.80
N GLY A 95 -17.09 11.06 5.63
CA GLY A 95 -17.24 9.86 6.45
C GLY A 95 -16.69 8.59 5.83
N GLU A 96 -16.21 8.69 4.61
CA GLU A 96 -15.50 7.61 3.93
C GLU A 96 -14.25 8.20 3.29
N THR A 97 -13.31 7.32 2.93
CA THR A 97 -12.11 7.73 2.22
C THR A 97 -12.00 6.92 0.93
N GLU A 98 -11.85 7.62 -0.18
CA GLU A 98 -11.48 6.96 -1.44
C GLU A 98 -9.95 6.93 -1.50
N LEU A 99 -9.39 5.74 -1.60
CA LEU A 99 -7.95 5.56 -1.74
C LEU A 99 -7.65 5.26 -3.20
N CYS A 100 -6.81 6.11 -3.79
CA CYS A 100 -6.35 5.91 -5.16
C CYS A 100 -4.89 5.43 -5.09
N MET A 101 -4.63 4.26 -5.67
CA MET A 101 -3.29 3.70 -5.76
C MET A 101 -2.82 3.79 -7.20
N GLU A 102 -1.64 4.37 -7.42
CA GLU A 102 -0.99 4.35 -8.72
C GLU A 102 0.39 3.72 -8.58
N GLY A 103 0.64 2.69 -9.38
CA GLY A 103 1.94 2.03 -9.41
C GLY A 103 2.56 2.18 -10.79
N ARG A 104 3.81 2.65 -10.83
CA ARG A 104 4.59 2.81 -12.07
C ARG A 104 5.88 2.02 -11.96
N GLY A 105 6.33 1.47 -13.10
CA GLY A 105 7.57 0.69 -13.12
C GLY A 105 7.40 -0.72 -12.58
N ILE A 106 6.18 -1.25 -12.60
CA ILE A 106 5.92 -2.61 -12.17
C ILE A 106 6.40 -3.56 -13.27
N PRO A 107 7.19 -4.60 -12.96
CA PRO A 107 7.60 -5.54 -13.99
C PRO A 107 6.38 -6.11 -14.72
N ALA A 108 6.35 -6.01 -16.03
CA ALA A 108 5.18 -6.41 -16.80
C ALA A 108 4.70 -7.84 -16.53
N PRO A 109 5.59 -8.84 -16.40
CA PRO A 109 5.14 -10.20 -16.06
C PRO A 109 4.52 -10.32 -14.68
N GLU A 110 4.72 -9.33 -13.81
CA GLU A 110 4.21 -9.34 -12.43
C GLU A 110 2.96 -8.48 -12.26
N GLU A 111 2.40 -7.96 -13.34
CA GLU A 111 1.26 -7.04 -13.28
C GLU A 111 0.09 -7.64 -12.50
N GLU A 112 -0.37 -8.81 -12.88
CA GLU A 112 -1.54 -9.42 -12.26
C GLU A 112 -1.28 -9.80 -10.80
N ARG A 113 -0.11 -10.36 -10.51
CA ARG A 113 0.27 -10.69 -9.14
C ARG A 113 0.31 -9.46 -8.24
N THR A 114 0.83 -8.36 -8.77
CA THR A 114 0.91 -7.10 -8.01
C THR A 114 -0.47 -6.52 -7.76
N ARG A 115 -1.33 -6.54 -8.78
CA ARG A 115 -2.72 -6.08 -8.64
C ARG A 115 -3.46 -6.89 -7.59
N GLN A 116 -3.37 -8.21 -7.66
CA GLN A 116 -4.03 -9.10 -6.70
C GLN A 116 -3.45 -8.94 -5.30
N GLY A 117 -2.14 -8.74 -5.18
CA GLY A 117 -1.49 -8.51 -3.90
C GLY A 117 -2.02 -7.26 -3.22
N TRP A 118 -2.15 -6.16 -3.95
CA TRP A 118 -2.69 -4.93 -3.40
C TRP A 118 -4.16 -5.08 -3.02
N GLN A 119 -4.96 -5.72 -3.85
CA GLN A 119 -6.37 -5.92 -3.55
C GLN A 119 -6.57 -6.83 -2.34
N ARG A 120 -5.81 -7.90 -2.24
CA ARG A 120 -5.98 -8.90 -1.18
C ARG A 120 -5.27 -8.54 0.12
N TYR A 121 -3.96 -8.26 0.06
CA TYR A 121 -3.19 -8.01 1.29
C TYR A 121 -3.49 -6.63 1.86
N TYR A 122 -3.61 -5.62 1.02
CA TYR A 122 -3.86 -4.27 1.51
C TYR A 122 -5.34 -3.98 1.65
N PHE A 123 -6.08 -3.94 0.56
CA PHE A 123 -7.46 -3.44 0.61
C PHE A 123 -8.39 -4.36 1.40
N GLU A 124 -8.45 -5.63 1.04
CA GLU A 124 -9.29 -6.57 1.77
C GLU A 124 -8.79 -6.80 3.20
N GLY A 125 -7.48 -6.89 3.38
CA GLY A 125 -6.89 -7.06 4.70
C GLY A 125 -7.26 -5.92 5.64
N ILE A 126 -7.16 -4.69 5.17
CA ILE A 126 -7.52 -3.51 5.95
C ILE A 126 -9.02 -3.51 6.27
N LYS A 127 -9.86 -3.78 5.27
CA LYS A 127 -11.32 -3.80 5.47
C LYS A 127 -11.73 -4.84 6.49
N GLN A 128 -11.21 -6.04 6.41
CA GLN A 128 -11.56 -7.12 7.33
C GLN A 128 -11.03 -6.88 8.74
N THR A 129 -9.80 -6.43 8.84
CA THR A 129 -9.15 -6.27 10.14
C THR A 129 -9.76 -5.13 10.95
N PHE A 130 -10.08 -4.02 10.31
CA PHE A 130 -10.56 -2.82 11.01
C PHE A 130 -12.05 -2.56 10.81
N GLY A 131 -12.74 -3.39 10.06
CA GLY A 131 -14.17 -3.22 9.83
C GLY A 131 -14.51 -2.07 8.89
N TYR A 132 -13.64 -1.72 7.97
CA TYR A 132 -13.85 -0.57 7.06
C TYR A 132 -14.50 -0.96 5.73
N GLY A 133 -14.99 -2.19 5.62
CA GLY A 133 -15.49 -2.70 4.35
C GLY A 133 -16.98 -2.60 4.12
N ALA A 134 -17.80 -2.57 5.16
CA ALA A 134 -19.24 -2.55 5.01
C ALA A 134 -19.91 -2.04 6.27
N ARG A 135 -21.08 -1.42 6.07
CA ARG A 135 -21.96 -1.05 7.17
C ARG A 135 -22.81 -2.27 7.50
N LEU A 136 -23.07 -2.49 8.78
CA LEU A 136 -23.80 -3.66 9.25
C LEU A 136 -25.29 -3.42 9.35
N PHE A 137 -25.87 -2.80 8.37
CA PHE A 137 -27.35 -2.67 8.25
C PHE A 137 -27.75 -1.81 7.11
#